data_fb5f8d866316f4c5db7726f693028921
#
_entry.id   fb5f8d866316f4c5db7726f693028921
#
_cell.length_a   1.000
_cell.length_b   1.000
_cell.length_c   1.000
_cell.angle_alpha   90.00
_cell.angle_beta   90.00
_cell.angle_gamma   90.00
#
_symmetry.space_group_name_H-M   'P 1'
#
loop_
_entity.id
_entity.type
_entity.pdbx_description
1 polymer ?
#
loop_
_entity_poly.entity_id
_entity_poly.type
_entity_poly.pdbx_seq_one_letter_code
_entity_poly.pdbx_strand_id
1 'polypeptide(L)'
;MVFDKLEHASLYYGLGPRFRQALEWLAQVDPAALPSGQRVDIDGDNIYATRFDVDTKRPEEAKLECHRNYADIQYVVSGTEGVGYALPDAPLTQLSEYQPDIQFFTTDWDTLTVRPGTF
;
A
#
# COMPACT_ATOMS: atom_id res chain seq x y z
N MET A 1 -5.59 -8.82 3.48
CA MET A 1 -4.33 -8.09 3.66
C MET A 1 -3.19 -9.11 3.76
N VAL A 2 -2.04 -8.80 3.19
CA VAL A 2 -0.78 -9.54 3.33
C VAL A 2 0.20 -8.60 4.03
N PHE A 3 1.02 -9.12 4.93
CA PHE A 3 2.09 -8.36 5.58
C PHE A 3 3.29 -9.29 5.75
N ASP A 4 4.39 -9.01 5.03
CA ASP A 4 5.58 -9.85 5.03
C ASP A 4 6.80 -9.05 4.56
N LYS A 5 7.96 -9.71 4.55
CA LYS A 5 9.19 -9.17 3.98
C LYS A 5 9.24 -9.38 2.47
N LEU A 6 9.87 -8.45 1.77
CA LEU A 6 10.04 -8.55 0.31
C LEU A 6 10.80 -9.82 -0.11
N GLU A 7 11.71 -10.34 0.71
CA GLU A 7 12.41 -11.61 0.45
C GLU A 7 11.48 -12.83 0.32
N HIS A 8 10.26 -12.74 0.89
CA HIS A 8 9.22 -13.76 0.82
C HIS A 8 8.18 -13.51 -0.29
N ALA A 9 8.36 -12.49 -1.14
CA ALA A 9 7.39 -12.08 -2.15
C ALA A 9 6.90 -13.21 -3.05
N SER A 10 7.77 -14.20 -3.34
CA SER A 10 7.43 -15.35 -4.17
C SER A 10 6.29 -16.21 -3.62
N LEU A 11 6.03 -16.19 -2.31
CA LEU A 11 4.91 -16.90 -1.68
C LEU A 11 3.54 -16.31 -2.13
N TYR A 12 3.53 -15.07 -2.60
CA TYR A 12 2.33 -14.31 -2.96
C TYR A 12 2.09 -14.17 -4.46
N TYR A 13 2.94 -14.78 -5.31
CA TYR A 13 2.77 -14.75 -6.77
C TYR A 13 1.45 -15.41 -7.24
N GLY A 14 0.90 -16.30 -6.42
CA GLY A 14 -0.40 -16.94 -6.66
C GLY A 14 -1.61 -16.01 -6.53
N LEU A 15 -1.46 -14.79 -5.99
CA LEU A 15 -2.52 -13.78 -5.92
C LEU A 15 -2.95 -13.28 -7.31
N GLY A 16 -2.09 -13.43 -8.32
CA GLY A 16 -2.39 -13.10 -9.70
C GLY A 16 -1.19 -12.55 -10.46
N PRO A 17 -1.26 -12.50 -11.80
CA PRO A 17 -0.12 -12.12 -12.63
C PRO A 17 0.36 -10.68 -12.40
N ARG A 18 -0.55 -9.75 -12.11
CA ARG A 18 -0.19 -8.35 -11.81
C ARG A 18 0.52 -8.23 -10.46
N PHE A 19 0.09 -8.95 -9.43
CA PHE A 19 0.79 -9.01 -8.15
C PHE A 19 2.18 -9.57 -8.30
N ARG A 20 2.32 -10.68 -9.02
CA ARG A 20 3.63 -11.26 -9.33
C ARG A 20 4.55 -10.25 -10.02
N GLN A 21 4.10 -9.62 -11.10
CA GLN A 21 4.88 -8.66 -11.87
C GLN A 21 5.29 -7.45 -11.00
N ALA A 22 4.39 -6.91 -10.19
CA ALA A 22 4.69 -5.80 -9.29
C ALA A 22 5.72 -6.18 -8.23
N LEU A 23 5.59 -7.35 -7.61
CA LEU A 23 6.53 -7.83 -6.59
C LEU A 23 7.88 -8.19 -7.18
N GLU A 24 7.94 -8.81 -8.38
CA GLU A 24 9.19 -9.07 -9.09
C GLU A 24 9.91 -7.77 -9.47
N TRP A 25 9.17 -6.76 -9.92
CA TRP A 25 9.72 -5.43 -10.21
C TRP A 25 10.27 -4.77 -8.94
N LEU A 26 9.50 -4.78 -7.85
CA LEU A 26 9.91 -4.20 -6.57
C LEU A 26 11.19 -4.87 -6.01
N ALA A 27 11.35 -6.17 -6.22
CA ALA A 27 12.54 -6.92 -5.79
C ALA A 27 13.80 -6.60 -6.61
N GLN A 28 13.67 -5.99 -7.79
CA GLN A 28 14.77 -5.70 -8.71
C GLN A 28 15.15 -4.23 -8.75
N VAL A 29 14.24 -3.33 -8.42
CA VAL A 29 14.49 -1.89 -8.42
C VAL A 29 15.20 -1.48 -7.12
N ASP A 30 15.93 -0.36 -7.17
CA ASP A 30 16.28 0.39 -5.95
C ASP A 30 15.19 1.42 -5.67
N PRO A 31 14.28 1.18 -4.72
CA PRO A 31 13.17 2.10 -4.46
C PRO A 31 13.64 3.46 -3.95
N ALA A 32 14.81 3.52 -3.29
CA ALA A 32 15.38 4.77 -2.81
C ALA A 32 15.86 5.69 -3.94
N ALA A 33 16.22 5.12 -5.09
CA ALA A 33 16.64 5.86 -6.27
C ALA A 33 15.48 6.40 -7.12
N LEU A 34 14.22 5.96 -6.85
CA LEU A 34 13.07 6.46 -7.59
C LEU A 34 12.81 7.94 -7.27
N PRO A 35 12.37 8.75 -8.25
CA PRO A 35 12.04 10.15 -8.01
C PRO A 35 10.79 10.25 -7.11
N SER A 36 10.86 11.11 -6.08
CA SER A 36 9.75 11.34 -5.17
C SER A 36 8.59 12.06 -5.85
N GLY A 37 7.36 11.60 -5.60
CA GLY A 37 6.14 12.19 -6.14
C GLY A 37 5.90 11.96 -7.63
N GLN A 38 6.72 11.16 -8.30
CA GLN A 38 6.57 10.85 -9.72
C GLN A 38 6.09 9.42 -9.93
N ARG A 39 5.16 9.27 -10.85
CA ARG A 39 4.70 7.96 -11.30
C ARG A 39 5.76 7.28 -12.15
N VAL A 40 6.00 6.00 -11.88
CA VAL A 40 6.84 5.09 -12.67
C VAL A 40 5.95 4.00 -13.23
N ASP A 41 5.80 3.94 -14.54
CA ASP A 41 4.99 2.92 -15.19
C ASP A 41 5.75 1.58 -15.25
N ILE A 42 5.10 0.53 -14.79
CA ILE A 42 5.61 -0.85 -14.83
C ILE A 42 4.90 -1.62 -15.96
N ASP A 43 3.60 -1.45 -16.07
CA ASP A 43 2.73 -1.97 -17.14
C ASP A 43 1.61 -0.96 -17.43
N GLY A 44 1.98 0.22 -17.95
CA GLY A 44 1.05 1.29 -18.25
C GLY A 44 0.11 1.59 -17.09
N ASP A 45 -1.19 1.64 -17.36
CA ASP A 45 -2.20 1.89 -16.32
C ASP A 45 -2.57 0.64 -15.50
N ASN A 46 -2.05 -0.54 -15.85
CA ASN A 46 -2.31 -1.74 -15.09
C ASN A 46 -1.48 -1.82 -13.82
N ILE A 47 -0.20 -1.40 -13.89
CA ILE A 47 0.74 -1.46 -12.77
C ILE A 47 1.65 -0.24 -12.84
N TYR A 48 1.65 0.55 -11.81
CA TYR A 48 2.55 1.68 -11.64
C TYR A 48 2.98 1.83 -10.18
N ALA A 49 4.06 2.53 -9.95
CA ALA A 49 4.56 2.84 -8.63
C ALA A 49 4.76 4.34 -8.46
N THR A 50 4.63 4.82 -7.23
CA THR A 50 5.02 6.18 -6.84
C THR A 50 5.71 6.11 -5.49
N ARG A 51 6.91 6.70 -5.39
CA ARG A 51 7.59 6.88 -4.11
C ARG A 51 7.21 8.23 -3.51
N PHE A 52 6.96 8.25 -2.22
CA PHE A 52 6.73 9.48 -1.46
C PHE A 52 7.73 9.58 -0.30
N ASP A 53 8.23 10.80 -0.07
CA ASP A 53 8.94 11.15 1.15
C ASP A 53 7.97 11.99 1.99
N VAL A 54 7.43 11.41 3.04
CA VAL A 54 6.36 12.01 3.85
C VAL A 54 6.61 11.79 5.34
N ASP A 55 6.16 12.73 6.13
CA ASP A 55 5.94 12.50 7.56
C ASP A 55 4.59 11.79 7.75
N THR A 56 4.58 10.75 8.55
CA THR A 56 3.33 10.00 8.82
C THR A 56 2.37 10.86 9.63
N LYS A 57 1.08 10.66 9.37
CA LYS A 57 0.01 11.34 10.11
C LYS A 57 -0.09 10.79 11.53
N ARG A 58 -0.61 11.61 12.43
CA ARG A 58 -1.01 11.12 13.73
C ARG A 58 -2.23 10.19 13.60
N PRO A 59 -2.43 9.21 14.48
CA PRO A 59 -3.55 8.26 14.38
C PRO A 59 -4.92 8.95 14.25
N GLU A 60 -5.15 10.04 14.97
CA GLU A 60 -6.40 10.80 14.93
C GLU A 60 -6.67 11.55 13.61
N GLU A 61 -5.66 11.70 12.77
CA GLU A 61 -5.74 12.31 11.44
C GLU A 61 -5.79 11.26 10.32
N ALA A 62 -5.52 9.99 10.66
CA ALA A 62 -5.53 8.89 9.71
C ALA A 62 -6.97 8.51 9.32
N LYS A 63 -7.10 7.90 8.17
CA LYS A 63 -8.36 7.37 7.64
C LYS A 63 -8.09 6.01 7.00
N LEU A 64 -9.05 5.12 7.09
CA LEU A 64 -9.03 3.91 6.28
C LEU A 64 -9.45 4.25 4.85
N GLU A 65 -8.83 3.59 3.90
CA GLU A 65 -9.16 3.73 2.48
C GLU A 65 -9.47 2.38 1.86
N CYS A 66 -10.29 2.39 0.81
CA CYS A 66 -10.50 1.23 -0.02
C CYS A 66 -10.56 1.61 -1.50
N HIS A 67 -10.20 0.64 -2.33
CA HIS A 67 -10.15 0.74 -3.79
C HIS A 67 -11.07 -0.31 -4.41
N ARG A 68 -11.52 -0.10 -5.65
CA ARG A 68 -12.36 -1.05 -6.40
C ARG A 68 -11.64 -1.65 -7.61
N ASN A 69 -10.74 -0.87 -8.23
CA ASN A 69 -10.05 -1.25 -9.46
C ASN A 69 -8.60 -1.66 -9.22
N TYR A 70 -7.95 -1.05 -8.22
CA TYR A 70 -6.56 -1.31 -7.87
C TYR A 70 -6.44 -1.99 -6.52
N ALA A 71 -5.29 -2.55 -6.27
CA ALA A 71 -4.83 -2.94 -4.94
C ALA A 71 -3.46 -2.33 -4.72
N ASP A 72 -3.22 -1.82 -3.52
CA ASP A 72 -1.96 -1.20 -3.17
C ASP A 72 -0.97 -2.23 -2.61
N ILE A 73 0.28 -2.11 -3.04
CA ILE A 73 1.43 -2.73 -2.40
C ILE A 73 2.20 -1.60 -1.72
N GLN A 74 2.03 -1.46 -0.43
CA GLN A 74 2.70 -0.46 0.41
C GLN A 74 4.06 -1.01 0.84
N TYR A 75 5.15 -0.38 0.41
CA TYR A 75 6.51 -0.81 0.74
C TYR A 75 7.28 0.29 1.44
N VAL A 76 7.80 0.02 2.62
CA VAL A 76 8.58 1.00 3.39
C VAL A 76 10.04 0.94 2.98
N VAL A 77 10.53 2.03 2.38
CA VAL A 77 11.93 2.18 1.94
C VAL A 77 12.82 2.57 3.11
N SER A 78 12.37 3.52 3.94
CA SER A 78 13.11 4.01 5.11
C SER A 78 12.15 4.48 6.20
N GLY A 79 12.63 4.63 7.41
CA GLY A 79 11.82 5.05 8.55
C GLY A 79 10.95 3.92 9.12
N THR A 80 9.84 4.30 9.73
CA THR A 80 8.86 3.37 10.34
C THR A 80 7.48 3.99 10.19
N GLU A 81 6.51 3.19 9.78
CA GLU A 81 5.13 3.61 9.57
C GLU A 81 4.17 2.76 10.39
N GLY A 82 3.15 3.40 10.98
CA GLY A 82 1.98 2.72 11.53
C GLY A 82 0.90 2.64 10.46
N VAL A 83 0.52 1.43 10.05
CA VAL A 83 -0.56 1.21 9.07
C VAL A 83 -1.78 0.68 9.79
N GLY A 84 -2.86 1.45 9.78
CA GLY A 84 -4.15 1.05 10.33
C GLY A 84 -4.87 0.07 9.41
N TYR A 85 -5.50 -0.93 9.99
CA TYR A 85 -6.36 -1.86 9.24
C TYR A 85 -7.59 -2.25 10.04
N ALA A 86 -8.67 -2.58 9.34
CA ALA A 86 -9.87 -3.15 9.92
C ALA A 86 -10.31 -4.38 9.13
N LEU A 87 -10.96 -5.31 9.79
CA LEU A 87 -11.56 -6.47 9.12
C LEU A 87 -12.81 -6.04 8.33
N PRO A 88 -13.20 -6.78 7.28
CA PRO A 88 -14.33 -6.41 6.42
C PRO A 88 -15.70 -6.33 7.13
N ASP A 89 -15.84 -6.97 8.29
CA ASP A 89 -17.04 -6.96 9.13
C ASP A 89 -17.06 -5.85 10.18
N ALA A 90 -16.01 -5.01 10.24
CA ALA A 90 -15.99 -3.86 11.11
C ALA A 90 -17.10 -2.86 10.75
N PRO A 91 -17.70 -2.16 11.73
CA PRO A 91 -18.75 -1.15 11.49
C PRO A 91 -18.14 0.11 10.89
N LEU A 92 -17.96 0.14 9.57
CA LEU A 92 -17.34 1.27 8.86
C LEU A 92 -18.28 2.48 8.78
N THR A 93 -17.79 3.66 9.14
CA THR A 93 -18.46 4.93 8.89
C THR A 93 -17.81 5.59 7.67
N GLN A 94 -18.59 5.84 6.63
CA GLN A 94 -18.14 6.51 5.41
C GLN A 94 -17.81 7.99 5.70
N LEU A 95 -16.65 8.43 5.23
CA LEU A 95 -16.17 9.81 5.40
C LEU A 95 -16.17 10.61 4.09
N SER A 96 -16.21 9.94 2.94
CA SER A 96 -16.25 10.59 1.64
C SER A 96 -17.10 9.81 0.65
N GLU A 97 -17.58 10.48 -0.39
CA GLU A 97 -18.06 9.79 -1.60
C GLU A 97 -16.88 9.07 -2.27
N TYR A 98 -17.22 8.06 -3.08
CA TYR A 98 -16.23 7.38 -3.90
C TYR A 98 -15.68 8.35 -4.96
N GLN A 99 -14.39 8.59 -4.92
CA GLN A 99 -13.64 9.32 -5.94
C GLN A 99 -12.97 8.33 -6.89
N PRO A 100 -12.34 8.77 -7.99
CA PRO A 100 -11.65 7.82 -8.86
C PRO A 100 -10.74 6.89 -8.08
N ASP A 101 -11.23 5.69 -7.88
CA ASP A 101 -10.67 4.53 -7.18
C ASP A 101 -10.27 4.70 -5.72
N ILE A 102 -10.83 5.69 -4.99
CA ILE A 102 -10.59 5.82 -3.54
C ILE A 102 -11.85 6.21 -2.78
N GLN A 103 -12.06 5.64 -1.62
CA GLN A 103 -13.09 6.03 -0.67
C GLN A 103 -12.56 5.92 0.76
N PHE A 104 -12.85 6.92 1.58
CA PHE A 104 -12.39 6.99 2.96
C PHE A 104 -13.45 6.59 3.97
N PHE A 105 -12.99 5.91 5.02
CA PHE A 105 -13.80 5.42 6.12
C PHE A 105 -13.11 5.67 7.47
N THR A 106 -13.90 5.55 8.53
CA THR A 106 -13.41 5.43 9.91
C THR A 106 -14.13 4.32 10.63
N THR A 107 -13.43 3.68 11.54
CA THR A 107 -13.90 2.71 12.54
C THR A 107 -12.81 2.57 13.59
N ASP A 108 -13.00 1.73 14.56
CA ASP A 108 -11.89 1.25 15.38
C ASP A 108 -11.02 0.33 14.53
N TRP A 109 -9.72 0.53 14.55
CA TRP A 109 -8.76 -0.26 13.77
C TRP A 109 -7.58 -0.72 14.63
N ASP A 110 -6.98 -1.82 14.22
CA ASP A 110 -5.67 -2.24 14.70
C ASP A 110 -4.56 -1.57 13.90
N THR A 111 -3.34 -1.54 14.45
CA THR A 111 -2.18 -0.93 13.78
C THR A 111 -1.04 -1.93 13.66
N LEU A 112 -0.51 -2.07 12.46
CA LEU A 112 0.75 -2.74 12.19
C LEU A 112 1.89 -1.72 12.18
N THR A 113 3.03 -2.10 12.76
CA THR A 113 4.27 -1.34 12.61
C THR A 113 5.04 -1.90 11.41
N VAL A 114 5.11 -1.12 10.35
CA VAL A 114 5.81 -1.48 9.11
C VAL A 114 7.20 -0.87 9.10
N ARG A 115 8.20 -1.66 8.72
CA ARG A 115 9.62 -1.29 8.70
C ARG A 115 10.23 -1.48 7.31
N PRO A 116 11.41 -0.91 7.04
CA PRO A 116 12.09 -1.09 5.76
C PRO A 116 12.23 -2.57 5.38
N GLY A 117 11.96 -2.85 4.10
CA GLY A 117 12.03 -4.21 3.55
C GLY A 117 10.74 -5.02 3.70
N THR A 118 9.66 -4.43 4.24
CA THR A 118 8.34 -5.08 4.36
C THR A 118 7.29 -4.42 3.44
N PHE A 119 6.30 -5.21 3.04
CA PHE A 119 5.14 -4.78 2.26
C PHE A 119 3.84 -5.35 2.82
#